data_03668ebe96c2ebb7570b30e528fed0c7
#
_entry.id   03668ebe96c2ebb7570b30e528fed0c7
#
_cell.length_a   1.000
_cell.length_b   1.000
_cell.length_c   1.000
_cell.angle_alpha   90.00
_cell.angle_beta   90.00
_cell.angle_gamma   90.00
#
_symmetry.space_group_name_H-M   'P 1'
#
loop_
_entity.id
_entity.type
_entity.pdbx_description
1 polymer ?
#
loop_
_entity_poly.entity_id
_entity_poly.type
_entity_poly.pdbx_seq_one_letter_code
_entity_poly.pdbx_strand_id
1 'polypeptide(L)'
;KMIRLITLATAGAGYLNFMGNEFGHPEWIDFPREGNNWSCKYARRQWHLVDDLNLKYQFLARFDRDMIALAKRFQLLDHSVPNLLYEHSENKITVFERAGLLFAFNFHPHRSYSDYRFEAPSGKYKRVLDSDAPEYGGHGRLVAGREHLTSFDIVANRRVHLLSLYLPTRTALILQRT
;
A
#
# COMPACT_ATOMS: atom_id res chain seq x y z
N LYS A 1 -1.72 -6.77 -2.75
CA LYS A 1 -1.19 -5.39 -2.78
C LYS A 1 -1.04 -4.82 -1.36
N MET A 2 -2.11 -4.77 -0.58
CA MET A 2 -2.12 -4.15 0.76
C MET A 2 -1.09 -4.75 1.72
N ILE A 3 -0.99 -6.08 1.80
CA ILE A 3 0.00 -6.75 2.66
C ILE A 3 1.42 -6.33 2.28
N ARG A 4 1.74 -6.32 0.99
CA ARG A 4 3.06 -5.90 0.51
C ARG A 4 3.35 -4.45 0.89
N LEU A 5 2.37 -3.56 0.66
CA LEU A 5 2.53 -2.15 0.96
C LEU A 5 2.71 -1.89 2.47
N ILE A 6 1.90 -2.51 3.33
CA ILE A 6 2.04 -2.29 4.77
C ILE A 6 3.37 -2.86 5.28
N THR A 7 3.79 -4.04 4.79
CA THR A 7 5.09 -4.63 5.16
C THR A 7 6.24 -3.68 4.80
N LEU A 8 6.25 -3.12 3.58
CA LEU A 8 7.27 -2.14 3.18
C LEU A 8 7.18 -0.85 4.00
N ALA A 9 5.97 -0.30 4.15
CA ALA A 9 5.75 1.00 4.79
C ALA A 9 6.05 0.98 6.30
N THR A 10 5.93 -0.18 6.96
CA THR A 10 6.25 -0.37 8.38
C THR A 10 7.59 -1.08 8.62
N ALA A 11 8.30 -1.46 7.56
CA ALA A 11 9.62 -2.09 7.67
C ALA A 11 10.61 -1.22 8.46
N GLY A 12 11.52 -1.85 9.18
CA GLY A 12 12.63 -1.16 9.84
C GLY A 12 13.70 -0.71 8.83
N ALA A 13 14.91 -1.25 8.93
CA ALA A 13 16.03 -0.88 8.08
C ALA A 13 16.06 -1.58 6.70
N GLY A 14 15.11 -2.48 6.40
CA GLY A 14 15.11 -3.20 5.14
C GLY A 14 13.77 -3.85 4.81
N TYR A 15 13.57 -4.14 3.54
CA TYR A 15 12.43 -4.86 3.00
C TYR A 15 12.95 -6.01 2.15
N LEU A 16 12.70 -7.23 2.60
CA LEU A 16 13.07 -8.44 1.88
C LEU A 16 11.89 -8.91 1.02
N ASN A 17 12.12 -9.00 -0.28
CA ASN A 17 11.18 -9.60 -1.20
C ASN A 17 11.76 -10.90 -1.76
N PHE A 18 11.05 -12.00 -1.58
CA PHE A 18 11.46 -13.28 -2.13
C PHE A 18 11.01 -13.39 -3.59
N MET A 19 11.89 -13.97 -4.44
CA MET A 19 11.66 -14.07 -5.89
C MET A 19 10.30 -14.70 -6.23
N GLY A 20 9.54 -14.04 -7.08
CA GLY A 20 8.19 -14.42 -7.46
C GLY A 20 7.08 -13.79 -6.64
N ASN A 21 7.36 -13.27 -5.43
CA ASN A 21 6.36 -12.59 -4.61
C ASN A 21 5.90 -11.26 -5.25
N GLU A 22 6.77 -10.61 -6.01
CA GLU A 22 6.51 -9.34 -6.69
C GLU A 22 5.35 -9.43 -7.70
N PHE A 23 5.06 -10.62 -8.21
CA PHE A 23 3.92 -10.85 -9.10
C PHE A 23 2.93 -11.90 -8.57
N GLY A 24 3.21 -12.52 -7.41
CA GLY A 24 2.35 -13.54 -6.80
C GLY A 24 2.46 -14.89 -7.52
N HIS A 25 3.68 -15.36 -7.75
CA HIS A 25 3.94 -16.66 -8.37
C HIS A 25 3.10 -17.76 -7.71
N PRO A 26 2.38 -18.60 -8.49
CA PRO A 26 1.38 -19.51 -7.94
C PRO A 26 1.95 -20.75 -7.27
N GLU A 27 3.20 -21.12 -7.60
CA GLU A 27 3.83 -22.31 -7.07
C GLU A 27 4.70 -22.00 -5.85
N TRP A 28 4.70 -22.91 -4.90
CA TRP A 28 5.66 -22.93 -3.81
C TRP A 28 7.10 -23.13 -4.36
N ILE A 29 8.08 -22.86 -3.54
CA ILE A 29 9.48 -23.05 -3.92
C ILE A 29 10.05 -24.28 -3.22
N ASP A 30 10.76 -25.12 -3.97
CA ASP A 30 11.55 -26.21 -3.42
C ASP A 30 12.92 -26.23 -4.13
N PHE A 31 13.94 -25.92 -3.35
CA PHE A 31 15.31 -25.93 -3.88
C PHE A 31 15.83 -27.37 -4.04
N PRO A 32 16.79 -27.58 -4.96
CA PRO A 32 17.42 -28.89 -5.13
C PRO A 32 17.93 -29.42 -3.79
N ARG A 33 17.53 -30.62 -3.45
CA ARG A 33 17.92 -31.35 -2.24
C ARG A 33 17.80 -32.87 -2.48
N GLU A 34 18.38 -33.68 -1.62
CA GLU A 34 18.32 -35.11 -1.74
C GLU A 34 16.87 -35.66 -1.84
N GLY A 35 15.97 -35.17 -0.99
CA GLY A 35 14.56 -35.61 -0.95
C GLY A 35 13.74 -35.29 -2.19
N ASN A 36 14.24 -34.49 -3.15
CA ASN A 36 13.59 -34.22 -4.44
C ASN A 36 14.50 -34.56 -5.63
N ASN A 37 15.49 -35.48 -5.43
CA ASN A 37 16.46 -35.89 -6.43
C ASN A 37 17.20 -34.71 -7.10
N TRP A 38 17.53 -33.69 -6.32
CA TRP A 38 18.21 -32.48 -6.77
C TRP A 38 17.48 -31.73 -7.90
N SER A 39 16.14 -31.83 -7.92
CA SER A 39 15.32 -31.25 -8.96
C SER A 39 15.25 -29.70 -8.83
N CYS A 40 15.44 -29.00 -9.94
CA CYS A 40 15.23 -27.56 -10.05
C CYS A 40 13.81 -27.18 -10.46
N LYS A 41 12.89 -28.13 -10.62
CA LYS A 41 11.54 -27.86 -11.15
C LYS A 41 10.82 -26.74 -10.42
N TYR A 42 10.77 -26.80 -9.10
CA TYR A 42 10.09 -25.79 -8.27
C TYR A 42 11.00 -24.66 -7.77
N ALA A 43 12.30 -24.72 -8.07
CA ALA A 43 13.21 -23.61 -7.81
C ALA A 43 13.11 -22.51 -8.88
N ARG A 44 12.64 -22.85 -10.06
CA ARG A 44 12.46 -21.88 -11.16
C ARG A 44 11.19 -21.08 -11.01
N ARG A 45 11.28 -19.78 -11.31
CA ARG A 45 10.10 -18.90 -11.37
C ARG A 45 9.61 -18.81 -12.80
N GLN A 46 8.28 -18.83 -12.96
CA GLN A 46 7.60 -18.77 -14.25
C GLN A 46 7.37 -17.31 -14.63
N TRP A 47 8.44 -16.60 -15.01
CA TRP A 47 8.40 -15.17 -15.32
C TRP A 47 7.47 -14.83 -16.49
N HIS A 48 7.28 -15.74 -17.45
CA HIS A 48 6.36 -15.59 -18.57
C HIS A 48 4.90 -15.32 -18.12
N LEU A 49 4.53 -15.70 -16.90
CA LEU A 49 3.19 -15.40 -16.36
C LEU A 49 2.94 -13.89 -16.20
N VAL A 50 4.00 -13.11 -16.00
CA VAL A 50 3.89 -11.64 -15.90
C VAL A 50 3.66 -11.03 -17.27
N ASP A 51 4.23 -11.62 -18.32
CA ASP A 51 4.20 -11.11 -19.68
C ASP A 51 2.90 -11.46 -20.42
N ASP A 52 2.18 -12.49 -19.93
CA ASP A 52 0.90 -12.88 -20.52
C ASP A 52 -0.22 -11.91 -20.09
N LEU A 53 -0.69 -11.13 -21.07
CA LEU A 53 -1.73 -10.10 -20.86
C LEU A 53 -3.11 -10.67 -20.49
N ASN A 54 -3.36 -11.97 -20.73
CA ASN A 54 -4.59 -12.63 -20.33
C ASN A 54 -4.59 -13.00 -18.84
N LEU A 55 -3.44 -12.96 -18.18
CA LEU A 55 -3.28 -13.28 -16.78
C LEU A 55 -3.20 -12.03 -15.91
N LYS A 56 -3.54 -12.20 -14.62
CA LYS A 56 -3.60 -11.07 -13.67
C LYS A 56 -2.29 -10.78 -12.96
N TYR A 57 -1.24 -11.57 -13.18
CA TYR A 57 0.06 -11.40 -12.50
C TYR A 57 0.71 -10.05 -12.78
N GLN A 58 0.54 -9.52 -13.99
CA GLN A 58 1.04 -8.21 -14.39
C GLN A 58 0.57 -7.06 -13.47
N PHE A 59 -0.64 -7.15 -12.92
CA PHE A 59 -1.20 -6.10 -12.06
C PHE A 59 -0.46 -6.00 -10.73
N LEU A 60 -0.14 -7.13 -10.11
CA LEU A 60 0.63 -7.13 -8.87
C LEU A 60 2.08 -6.70 -9.15
N ALA A 61 2.67 -7.17 -10.25
CA ALA A 61 4.03 -6.79 -10.65
C ALA A 61 4.16 -5.28 -10.88
N ARG A 62 3.18 -4.65 -11.55
CA ARG A 62 3.14 -3.19 -11.73
C ARG A 62 3.04 -2.46 -10.39
N PHE A 63 2.12 -2.91 -9.53
CA PHE A 63 1.95 -2.32 -8.21
C PHE A 63 3.24 -2.41 -7.37
N ASP A 64 3.89 -3.57 -7.38
CA ASP A 64 5.13 -3.79 -6.64
C ASP A 64 6.27 -2.89 -7.14
N ARG A 65 6.44 -2.80 -8.45
CA ARG A 65 7.41 -1.90 -9.08
C ARG A 65 7.20 -0.45 -8.66
N ASP A 66 5.96 0.03 -8.72
CA ASP A 66 5.64 1.44 -8.46
C ASP A 66 5.70 1.74 -6.95
N MET A 67 5.35 0.77 -6.10
CA MET A 67 5.54 0.81 -4.64
C MET A 67 7.03 0.94 -4.28
N ILE A 68 7.90 0.15 -4.90
CA ILE A 68 9.36 0.21 -4.67
C ILE A 68 9.94 1.52 -5.22
N ALA A 69 9.49 1.97 -6.39
CA ALA A 69 9.92 3.25 -6.96
C ALA A 69 9.55 4.43 -6.05
N LEU A 70 8.36 4.40 -5.46
CA LEU A 70 7.93 5.39 -4.48
C LEU A 70 8.80 5.32 -3.22
N ALA A 71 9.06 4.13 -2.69
CA ALA A 71 9.91 3.96 -1.51
C ALA A 71 11.32 4.51 -1.73
N LYS A 72 11.91 4.29 -2.90
CA LYS A 72 13.21 4.85 -3.29
C LYS A 72 13.14 6.37 -3.42
N ARG A 73 12.14 6.91 -4.10
CA ARG A 73 11.97 8.35 -4.32
C ARG A 73 11.89 9.12 -3.02
N PHE A 74 11.21 8.60 -2.01
CA PHE A 74 11.03 9.23 -0.71
C PHE A 74 12.00 8.73 0.36
N GLN A 75 12.98 7.90 -0.02
CA GLN A 75 13.97 7.31 0.91
C GLN A 75 13.29 6.69 2.14
N LEU A 76 12.21 5.97 1.91
CA LEU A 76 11.29 5.53 2.95
C LEU A 76 11.96 4.71 4.06
N LEU A 77 12.95 3.87 3.71
CA LEU A 77 13.65 3.01 4.67
C LEU A 77 14.78 3.73 5.41
N ASP A 78 15.21 4.89 4.94
CA ASP A 78 16.24 5.69 5.58
C ASP A 78 15.68 6.59 6.69
N HIS A 79 14.36 6.74 6.73
CA HIS A 79 13.65 7.51 7.73
C HIS A 79 13.24 6.65 8.93
N SER A 80 12.99 7.32 10.04
CA SER A 80 12.52 6.74 11.29
C SER A 80 11.25 5.91 11.13
N VAL A 81 10.88 5.21 12.19
CA VAL A 81 9.66 4.40 12.27
C VAL A 81 8.40 5.18 11.89
N PRO A 82 7.37 4.49 11.38
CA PRO A 82 6.08 5.10 11.11
C PRO A 82 5.48 5.77 12.35
N ASN A 83 4.94 6.97 12.17
CA ASN A 83 4.20 7.70 13.20
C ASN A 83 2.70 7.40 13.03
N LEU A 84 2.12 6.66 13.97
CA LEU A 84 0.68 6.37 13.96
C LEU A 84 -0.12 7.65 14.21
N LEU A 85 -0.99 8.02 13.28
CA LEU A 85 -1.87 9.17 13.39
C LEU A 85 -3.28 8.78 13.84
N TYR A 86 -3.78 7.64 13.34
CA TYR A 86 -5.14 7.20 13.61
C TYR A 86 -5.28 5.68 13.48
N GLU A 87 -6.04 5.09 14.39
CA GLU A 87 -6.45 3.69 14.33
C GLU A 87 -7.91 3.55 14.79
N HIS A 88 -8.66 2.67 14.13
CA HIS A 88 -9.99 2.27 14.56
C HIS A 88 -10.22 0.79 14.28
N SER A 89 -10.12 -0.03 15.31
CA SER A 89 -10.13 -1.49 15.20
C SER A 89 -11.44 -2.06 14.62
N GLU A 90 -12.60 -1.51 14.99
CA GLU A 90 -13.89 -1.98 14.45
C GLU A 90 -14.06 -1.63 12.97
N ASN A 91 -13.67 -0.42 12.57
CA ASN A 91 -13.70 0.03 11.17
C ASN A 91 -12.56 -0.55 10.36
N LYS A 92 -11.54 -1.15 11.03
CA LYS A 92 -10.33 -1.70 10.41
C LYS A 92 -9.58 -0.68 9.57
N ILE A 93 -9.50 0.55 10.09
CA ILE A 93 -8.79 1.67 9.49
C ILE A 93 -7.49 1.89 10.26
N THR A 94 -6.41 2.07 9.52
CA THR A 94 -5.11 2.47 10.07
C THR A 94 -4.52 3.57 9.21
N VAL A 95 -4.07 4.66 9.85
CA VAL A 95 -3.42 5.78 9.18
C VAL A 95 -2.14 6.13 9.92
N PHE A 96 -1.04 6.25 9.19
CA PHE A 96 0.24 6.66 9.75
C PHE A 96 1.01 7.53 8.76
N GLU A 97 1.98 8.29 9.27
CA GLU A 97 2.89 9.11 8.48
C GLU A 97 4.30 8.52 8.52
N ARG A 98 4.99 8.55 7.38
CA ARG A 98 6.41 8.21 7.28
C ARG A 98 7.02 8.95 6.09
N ALA A 99 8.19 9.55 6.27
CA ALA A 99 8.94 10.24 5.20
C ALA A 99 8.10 11.31 4.46
N GLY A 100 7.23 12.04 5.16
CA GLY A 100 6.34 13.04 4.55
C GLY A 100 5.19 12.47 3.72
N LEU A 101 5.01 11.15 3.77
CA LEU A 101 3.89 10.45 3.15
C LEU A 101 2.88 10.01 4.21
N LEU A 102 1.61 10.17 3.91
CA LEU A 102 0.51 9.66 4.70
C LEU A 102 0.01 8.37 4.06
N PHE A 103 0.00 7.29 4.84
CA PHE A 103 -0.49 5.97 4.46
C PHE A 103 -1.84 5.73 5.11
N ALA A 104 -2.88 5.49 4.32
CA ALA A 104 -4.23 5.20 4.81
C ALA A 104 -4.69 3.84 4.29
N PHE A 105 -5.02 2.95 5.21
CA PHE A 105 -5.48 1.59 4.92
C PHE A 105 -6.92 1.39 5.38
N ASN A 106 -7.75 0.83 4.52
CA ASN A 106 -9.02 0.25 4.89
C ASN A 106 -8.95 -1.28 4.72
N PHE A 107 -8.76 -1.99 5.82
CA PHE A 107 -8.73 -3.46 5.85
C PHE A 107 -10.13 -4.08 5.96
N HIS A 108 -11.18 -3.26 6.07
CA HIS A 108 -12.53 -3.81 6.24
C HIS A 108 -12.94 -4.63 5.01
N PRO A 109 -13.45 -5.87 5.18
CA PRO A 109 -13.73 -6.77 4.06
C PRO A 109 -14.93 -6.32 3.20
N HIS A 110 -15.85 -5.51 3.76
CA HIS A 110 -17.12 -5.18 3.09
C HIS A 110 -17.53 -3.72 3.16
N ARG A 111 -16.88 -2.88 4.01
CA ARG A 111 -17.29 -1.49 4.20
C ARG A 111 -16.35 -0.52 3.52
N SER A 112 -16.92 0.34 2.69
CA SER A 112 -16.28 1.58 2.23
C SER A 112 -16.79 2.73 3.09
N TYR A 113 -15.96 3.71 3.32
CA TYR A 113 -16.30 4.85 4.16
C TYR A 113 -16.20 6.14 3.34
N SER A 114 -17.33 6.83 3.19
CA SER A 114 -17.36 8.17 2.64
C SER A 114 -16.98 9.19 3.72
N ASP A 115 -16.25 10.22 3.33
CA ASP A 115 -15.88 11.34 4.20
C ASP A 115 -15.33 10.92 5.56
N TYR A 116 -14.47 9.89 5.55
CA TYR A 116 -13.84 9.39 6.77
C TYR A 116 -12.82 10.39 7.29
N ARG A 117 -13.09 10.95 8.49
CA ARG A 117 -12.31 12.03 9.08
C ARG A 117 -11.38 11.51 10.15
N PHE A 118 -10.15 11.98 10.13
CA PHE A 118 -9.15 11.73 11.15
C PHE A 118 -8.20 12.91 11.27
N GLU A 119 -7.54 13.03 12.41
CA GLU A 119 -6.55 14.09 12.65
C GLU A 119 -5.31 13.84 11.79
N ALA A 120 -4.85 14.89 11.10
CA ALA A 120 -3.65 14.85 10.27
C ALA A 120 -2.94 16.22 10.30
N PRO A 121 -1.64 16.29 10.04
CA PRO A 121 -0.94 17.55 9.91
C PRO A 121 -1.62 18.48 8.90
N SER A 122 -1.69 19.78 9.23
CA SER A 122 -2.29 20.78 8.34
C SER A 122 -1.62 20.82 6.99
N GLY A 123 -2.39 20.88 5.92
CA GLY A 123 -1.85 20.98 4.58
C GLY A 123 -2.80 20.51 3.49
N LYS A 124 -2.24 20.47 2.30
CA LYS A 124 -2.84 19.93 1.10
C LYS A 124 -2.24 18.55 0.82
N TYR A 125 -3.06 17.60 0.47
CA TYR A 125 -2.66 16.22 0.25
C TYR A 125 -2.99 15.78 -1.17
N LYS A 126 -2.00 15.26 -1.86
CA LYS A 126 -2.14 14.71 -3.21
C LYS A 126 -1.86 13.21 -3.18
N ARG A 127 -2.74 12.42 -3.78
CA ARG A 127 -2.57 10.98 -3.91
C ARG A 127 -1.38 10.67 -4.84
N VAL A 128 -0.47 9.82 -4.36
CA VAL A 128 0.73 9.37 -5.11
C VAL A 128 0.71 7.87 -5.40
N LEU A 129 -0.06 7.08 -4.65
CA LEU A 129 -0.31 5.66 -4.95
C LEU A 129 -1.71 5.26 -4.49
N ASP A 130 -2.35 4.40 -5.27
CA ASP A 130 -3.70 3.88 -5.02
C ASP A 130 -3.75 2.39 -5.38
N SER A 131 -3.94 1.55 -4.38
CA SER A 131 -4.01 0.10 -4.61
C SER A 131 -5.25 -0.35 -5.40
N ASP A 132 -6.24 0.54 -5.57
CA ASP A 132 -7.51 0.31 -6.28
C ASP A 132 -7.49 0.86 -7.71
N ALA A 133 -6.38 1.46 -8.13
CA ALA A 133 -6.26 1.99 -9.48
C ALA A 133 -6.33 0.88 -10.55
N PRO A 134 -6.98 1.16 -11.71
CA PRO A 134 -7.19 0.16 -12.76
C PRO A 134 -5.90 -0.46 -13.30
N GLU A 135 -4.81 0.30 -13.38
CA GLU A 135 -3.50 -0.18 -13.80
C GLU A 135 -2.92 -1.29 -12.90
N TYR A 136 -3.44 -1.42 -11.69
CA TYR A 136 -3.12 -2.50 -10.74
C TYR A 136 -4.24 -3.53 -10.62
N GLY A 137 -5.18 -3.57 -11.58
CA GLY A 137 -6.33 -4.45 -11.56
C GLY A 137 -7.31 -4.15 -10.41
N GLY A 138 -7.39 -2.90 -10.01
CA GLY A 138 -8.38 -2.38 -9.06
C GLY A 138 -9.68 -1.96 -9.74
N HIS A 139 -10.62 -1.47 -8.94
CA HIS A 139 -11.95 -1.05 -9.40
C HIS A 139 -12.03 0.42 -9.82
N GLY A 140 -10.97 1.21 -9.61
CA GLY A 140 -10.94 2.62 -9.99
C GLY A 140 -11.95 3.50 -9.26
N ARG A 141 -12.28 3.20 -8.00
CA ARG A 141 -13.31 3.90 -7.23
C ARG A 141 -12.94 5.32 -6.78
N LEU A 142 -11.69 5.72 -7.00
CA LEU A 142 -11.17 7.02 -6.59
C LEU A 142 -10.94 7.93 -7.77
N VAL A 143 -11.46 9.14 -7.69
CA VAL A 143 -11.28 10.15 -8.74
C VAL A 143 -9.81 10.51 -8.89
N ALA A 144 -9.28 10.44 -10.12
CA ALA A 144 -7.92 10.83 -10.42
C ALA A 144 -7.69 12.33 -10.19
N GLY A 145 -6.48 12.69 -9.75
CA GLY A 145 -6.08 14.10 -9.59
C GLY A 145 -6.76 14.85 -8.45
N ARG A 146 -7.65 14.24 -7.68
CA ARG A 146 -8.29 14.89 -6.55
C ARG A 146 -7.26 15.23 -5.47
N GLU A 147 -7.27 16.48 -5.05
CA GLU A 147 -6.50 17.00 -3.92
C GLU A 147 -7.40 17.13 -2.70
N HIS A 148 -6.83 16.92 -1.52
CA HIS A 148 -7.55 16.98 -0.26
C HIS A 148 -6.93 18.06 0.62
N LEU A 149 -7.73 18.97 1.12
CA LEU A 149 -7.33 19.99 2.08
C LEU A 149 -7.77 19.58 3.48
N THR A 150 -6.92 19.82 4.46
CA THR A 150 -7.36 19.70 5.86
C THR A 150 -8.30 20.85 6.20
N SER A 151 -9.39 20.53 6.88
CA SER A 151 -10.22 21.50 7.60
C SER A 151 -9.75 21.62 9.06
N PHE A 152 -10.00 22.72 9.73
CA PHE A 152 -9.79 22.80 11.17
C PHE A 152 -11.11 22.62 11.92
N ASP A 153 -11.01 22.08 13.12
CA ASP A 153 -12.11 21.95 14.06
C ASP A 153 -11.61 22.19 15.49
N ILE A 154 -12.51 22.37 16.44
CA ILE A 154 -12.18 22.50 17.86
C ILE A 154 -12.74 21.27 18.58
N VAL A 155 -11.85 20.41 19.02
CA VAL A 155 -12.19 19.20 19.77
C VAL A 155 -11.59 19.31 21.17
N ALA A 156 -12.42 19.22 22.21
CA ALA A 156 -12.00 19.34 23.61
C ALA A 156 -11.11 20.59 23.88
N ASN A 157 -11.52 21.74 23.38
CA ASN A 157 -10.79 23.02 23.46
C ASN A 157 -9.40 23.03 22.78
N ARG A 158 -9.09 22.04 21.94
CA ARG A 158 -7.87 21.97 21.15
C ARG A 158 -8.21 22.17 19.67
N ARG A 159 -7.49 23.07 18.99
CA ARG A 159 -7.57 23.19 17.53
C ARG A 159 -6.92 21.98 16.89
N VAL A 160 -7.68 21.24 16.09
CA VAL A 160 -7.21 20.07 15.35
C VAL A 160 -7.40 20.26 13.85
N HIS A 161 -6.54 19.67 13.05
CA HIS A 161 -6.70 19.62 11.61
C HIS A 161 -7.21 18.24 11.21
N LEU A 162 -8.31 18.21 10.47
CA LEU A 162 -8.97 16.98 10.04
C LEU A 162 -8.82 16.82 8.53
N LEU A 163 -8.33 15.65 8.11
CA LEU A 163 -8.36 15.22 6.73
C LEU A 163 -9.57 14.31 6.51
N SER A 164 -10.32 14.56 5.44
CA SER A 164 -11.48 13.76 5.06
C SER A 164 -11.16 12.99 3.77
N LEU A 165 -11.30 11.66 3.80
CA LEU A 165 -11.02 10.79 2.67
C LEU A 165 -12.18 9.83 2.40
N TYR A 166 -12.40 9.52 1.13
CA TYR A 166 -13.12 8.32 0.76
C TYR A 166 -12.16 7.13 0.85
N LEU A 167 -12.47 6.17 1.69
CA LEU A 167 -11.68 4.95 1.91
C LEU A 167 -12.47 3.73 1.41
N PRO A 168 -12.29 3.31 0.16
CA PRO A 168 -12.94 2.11 -0.36
C PRO A 168 -12.52 0.87 0.42
N THR A 169 -13.41 -0.13 0.49
CA THR A 169 -13.09 -1.41 1.12
C THR A 169 -11.87 -2.08 0.49
N ARG A 170 -11.02 -2.70 1.33
CA ARG A 170 -9.80 -3.43 0.90
C ARG A 170 -8.87 -2.60 0.03
N THR A 171 -8.63 -1.35 0.44
CA THR A 171 -7.73 -0.44 -0.28
C THR A 171 -6.68 0.18 0.62
N ALA A 172 -5.61 0.60 -0.02
CA ALA A 172 -4.58 1.41 0.60
C ALA A 172 -4.27 2.60 -0.30
N LEU A 173 -4.13 3.77 0.32
CA LEU A 173 -3.81 5.03 -0.33
C LEU A 173 -2.52 5.57 0.26
N ILE A 174 -1.68 6.14 -0.60
CA ILE A 174 -0.55 6.96 -0.16
C ILE A 174 -0.77 8.37 -0.68
N LEU A 175 -0.70 9.34 0.24
CA LEU A 175 -0.81 10.75 -0.08
C LEU A 175 0.48 11.47 0.31
N GLN A 176 0.90 12.40 -0.52
CA GLN A 176 1.99 13.32 -0.24
C GLN A 176 1.39 14.64 0.22
N ARG A 177 1.90 15.18 1.33
CA ARG A 177 1.58 16.53 1.79
C ARG A 177 2.40 17.53 0.98
N THR A 178 1.75 18.57 0.46
CA THR A 178 2.33 19.68 -0.32
C THR A 178 2.04 21.03 0.33
#